data_78da8cc244d3cb0a1f249639dde5d168
#
_entry.id   78da8cc244d3cb0a1f249639dde5d168
#
_cell.length_a   1.000
_cell.length_b   1.000
_cell.length_c   1.000
_cell.angle_alpha   90.00
_cell.angle_beta   90.00
_cell.angle_gamma   90.00
#
_symmetry.space_group_name_H-M   'P 1'
#
loop_
_entity.id
_entity.type
_entity.pdbx_description
1 polymer ?
#
loop_
_entity_poly.entity_id
_entity_poly.type
_entity_poly.pdbx_seq_one_letter_code
_entity_poly.pdbx_strand_id
1 'polypeptide(L)'
;MTVWGNHSATQYPDFTNTKIAGEAATSVIKDHEWLEGDFIKTVQQRGAAIIKARGASSAASAANAVVDSVVSAINPTSGGDYHSLCLCSDGSYGVEKGLISSFPTRNIGGQLDIVQGVQLNEFSQTKLDATVNELKEERDMVKELLSN
;
A
#
# COMPACT_ATOMS: atom_id res chain seq x y z
N MET A 1 -1.59 8.97 1.98
CA MET A 1 -1.91 7.68 2.64
C MET A 1 -1.08 6.58 2.00
N THR A 2 -0.40 5.77 2.79
CA THR A 2 0.30 4.58 2.30
C THR A 2 -0.69 3.43 2.16
N VAL A 3 -0.55 2.64 1.10
CA VAL A 3 -1.18 1.33 0.99
C VAL A 3 -0.06 0.29 1.05
N TRP A 4 -0.11 -0.59 2.04
CA TRP A 4 0.92 -1.60 2.27
C TRP A 4 0.56 -2.93 1.62
N GLY A 5 1.59 -3.68 1.26
CA GLY A 5 1.49 -5.10 0.95
C GLY A 5 1.16 -5.44 -0.49
N ASN A 6 0.36 -6.47 -0.67
CA ASN A 6 -0.06 -7.04 -1.94
C ASN A 6 -1.23 -6.24 -2.57
N HIS A 7 -1.34 -6.25 -3.90
CA HIS A 7 -2.51 -5.70 -4.59
C HIS A 7 -3.66 -6.73 -4.62
N SER A 8 -4.23 -6.99 -3.45
CA SER A 8 -5.26 -8.00 -3.23
C SER A 8 -6.31 -7.53 -2.24
N ALA A 9 -7.19 -8.43 -1.80
CA ALA A 9 -8.14 -8.18 -0.72
C ALA A 9 -7.48 -8.04 0.66
N THR A 10 -6.16 -8.24 0.78
CA THR A 10 -5.39 -8.03 2.01
C THR A 10 -4.64 -6.71 2.05
N GLN A 11 -4.61 -5.92 0.95
CA GLN A 11 -3.96 -4.61 0.94
C GLN A 11 -4.40 -3.76 2.13
N TYR A 12 -3.44 -3.09 2.78
CA TYR A 12 -3.72 -2.28 3.96
C TYR A 12 -3.57 -0.78 3.68
N PRO A 13 -4.67 -0.04 3.52
CA PRO A 13 -4.67 1.43 3.47
C PRO A 13 -4.44 1.98 4.88
N ASP A 14 -3.24 2.50 5.13
CA ASP A 14 -2.79 2.95 6.44
C ASP A 14 -3.35 4.33 6.80
N PHE A 15 -4.50 4.33 7.44
CA PHE A 15 -5.12 5.54 7.95
C PHE A 15 -4.42 6.10 9.19
N THR A 16 -3.66 5.27 9.93
CA THR A 16 -3.02 5.67 11.19
C THR A 16 -1.88 6.65 10.97
N ASN A 17 -1.16 6.53 9.85
CA ASN A 17 -0.08 7.41 9.43
C ASN A 17 -0.51 8.44 8.36
N THR A 18 -1.82 8.59 8.14
CA THR A 18 -2.37 9.54 7.15
C THR A 18 -2.65 10.89 7.78
N LYS A 19 -2.41 11.95 7.00
CA LYS A 19 -2.79 13.31 7.36
C LYS A 19 -3.88 13.86 6.43
N ILE A 20 -4.79 14.62 6.98
CA ILE A 20 -5.82 15.38 6.27
C ILE A 20 -5.61 16.84 6.61
N ALA A 21 -5.25 17.67 5.63
CA ALA A 21 -4.92 19.08 5.81
C ALA A 21 -3.87 19.34 6.93
N GLY A 22 -2.90 18.41 7.08
CA GLY A 22 -1.82 18.50 8.08
C GLY A 22 -2.13 17.86 9.43
N GLU A 23 -3.39 17.56 9.74
CA GLU A 23 -3.80 16.88 10.97
C GLU A 23 -3.87 15.36 10.79
N ALA A 24 -3.65 14.58 11.86
CA ALA A 24 -3.80 13.13 11.81
C ALA A 24 -5.22 12.73 11.37
N ALA A 25 -5.33 11.81 10.42
CA ALA A 25 -6.64 11.38 9.91
C ALA A 25 -7.56 10.86 11.04
N THR A 26 -6.99 10.20 12.04
CA THR A 26 -7.70 9.70 13.24
C THR A 26 -8.20 10.82 14.18
N SER A 27 -7.67 12.03 14.07
CA SER A 27 -8.15 13.20 14.80
C SER A 27 -9.29 13.90 14.05
N VAL A 28 -9.26 13.84 12.72
CA VAL A 28 -10.28 14.46 11.86
C VAL A 28 -11.50 13.54 11.72
N ILE A 29 -11.26 12.25 11.46
CA ILE A 29 -12.31 11.22 11.38
C ILE A 29 -12.34 10.51 12.73
N LYS A 30 -13.38 10.79 13.51
CA LYS A 30 -13.52 10.26 14.87
C LYS A 30 -14.22 8.88 14.92
N ASP A 31 -14.71 8.42 13.80
CA ASP A 31 -15.32 7.09 13.68
C ASP A 31 -14.22 6.05 13.45
N HIS A 32 -13.63 5.60 14.56
CA HIS A 32 -12.55 4.62 14.54
C HIS A 32 -13.03 3.23 14.10
N GLU A 33 -14.26 2.86 14.45
CA GLU A 33 -14.86 1.60 14.05
C GLU A 33 -15.01 1.54 12.51
N TRP A 34 -15.46 2.63 11.91
CA TRP A 34 -15.51 2.75 10.46
C TRP A 34 -14.12 2.69 9.81
N LEU A 35 -13.12 3.37 10.37
CA LEU A 35 -11.74 3.36 9.85
C LEU A 35 -11.14 1.95 9.85
N GLU A 36 -11.33 1.18 10.93
CA GLU A 36 -10.79 -0.16 11.09
C GLU A 36 -11.60 -1.23 10.32
N GLY A 37 -12.86 -0.93 10.01
CA GLY A 37 -13.81 -1.84 9.35
C GLY A 37 -14.14 -1.45 7.91
N ASP A 38 -15.24 -0.72 7.74
CA ASP A 38 -15.85 -0.46 6.43
C ASP A 38 -14.95 0.34 5.48
N PHE A 39 -14.14 1.25 5.98
CA PHE A 39 -13.18 1.98 5.16
C PHE A 39 -12.18 1.04 4.49
N ILE A 40 -11.51 0.20 5.27
CA ILE A 40 -10.52 -0.77 4.75
C ILE A 40 -11.20 -1.70 3.76
N LYS A 41 -12.34 -2.29 4.13
CA LYS A 41 -13.09 -3.20 3.28
C LYS A 41 -13.53 -2.55 1.96
N THR A 42 -13.98 -1.30 2.01
CA THR A 42 -14.37 -0.54 0.82
C THR A 42 -13.18 -0.34 -0.13
N VAL A 43 -12.01 0.02 0.41
CA VAL A 43 -10.80 0.18 -0.40
C VAL A 43 -10.38 -1.16 -1.02
N GLN A 44 -10.32 -2.23 -0.23
CA GLN A 44 -9.93 -3.56 -0.69
C GLN A 44 -10.85 -4.11 -1.78
N GLN A 45 -12.14 -3.83 -1.72
CA GLN A 45 -13.15 -4.36 -2.64
C GLN A 45 -13.54 -3.40 -3.76
N ARG A 46 -12.92 -2.21 -3.83
CA ARG A 46 -13.31 -1.16 -4.78
C ARG A 46 -13.26 -1.61 -6.23
N GLY A 47 -12.22 -2.31 -6.65
CA GLY A 47 -12.07 -2.82 -8.01
C GLY A 47 -13.20 -3.79 -8.38
N ALA A 48 -13.46 -4.77 -7.53
CA ALA A 48 -14.54 -5.75 -7.74
C ALA A 48 -15.94 -5.09 -7.78
N ALA A 49 -16.18 -4.10 -6.93
CA ALA A 49 -17.44 -3.34 -6.91
C ALA A 49 -17.64 -2.57 -8.23
N ILE A 50 -16.60 -1.95 -8.78
CA ILE A 50 -16.66 -1.26 -10.05
C ILE A 50 -16.93 -2.23 -11.21
N ILE A 51 -16.24 -3.37 -11.25
CA ILE A 51 -16.46 -4.41 -12.28
C ILE A 51 -17.91 -4.92 -12.21
N LYS A 52 -18.42 -5.17 -11.01
CA LYS A 52 -19.81 -5.60 -10.81
C LYS A 52 -20.83 -4.55 -11.31
N ALA A 53 -20.59 -3.28 -11.05
CA ALA A 53 -21.50 -2.19 -11.43
C ALA A 53 -21.44 -1.85 -12.92
N ARG A 54 -20.30 -2.01 -13.56
CA ARG A 54 -20.01 -1.49 -14.89
C ARG A 54 -19.82 -2.58 -15.96
N GLY A 55 -19.59 -3.83 -15.53
CA GLY A 55 -19.23 -4.95 -16.43
C GLY A 55 -17.80 -4.88 -16.97
N ALA A 56 -17.00 -3.90 -16.54
CA ALA A 56 -15.61 -3.70 -16.97
C ALA A 56 -14.81 -2.99 -15.88
N SER A 57 -13.47 -3.06 -15.98
CA SER A 57 -12.55 -2.34 -15.09
C SER A 57 -12.78 -0.82 -15.12
N SER A 58 -12.31 -0.13 -14.08
CA SER A 58 -12.45 1.33 -13.91
C SER A 58 -11.79 2.16 -15.03
N ALA A 59 -10.86 1.62 -15.78
CA ALA A 59 -10.12 2.23 -16.89
C ALA A 59 -9.51 3.61 -16.56
N ALA A 60 -10.31 4.69 -16.60
CA ALA A 60 -9.82 6.06 -16.47
C ALA A 60 -9.20 6.37 -15.09
N SER A 61 -9.82 5.94 -13.99
CA SER A 61 -9.25 6.17 -12.66
C SER A 61 -7.99 5.36 -12.42
N ALA A 62 -7.89 4.15 -12.98
CA ALA A 62 -6.67 3.35 -12.92
C ALA A 62 -5.55 4.00 -13.75
N ALA A 63 -5.86 4.48 -14.96
CA ALA A 63 -4.90 5.21 -15.80
C ALA A 63 -4.37 6.48 -15.09
N ASN A 64 -5.26 7.27 -14.49
CA ASN A 64 -4.84 8.44 -13.71
C ASN A 64 -3.93 8.07 -12.55
N ALA A 65 -4.25 7.01 -11.80
CA ALA A 65 -3.41 6.54 -10.70
C ALA A 65 -2.02 6.08 -11.16
N VAL A 66 -1.92 5.47 -12.35
CA VAL A 66 -0.62 5.12 -12.97
C VAL A 66 0.18 6.38 -13.27
N VAL A 67 -0.44 7.39 -13.89
CA VAL A 67 0.23 8.68 -14.18
C VAL A 67 0.74 9.32 -12.90
N ASP A 68 -0.11 9.43 -11.86
CA ASP A 68 0.27 10.02 -10.57
C ASP A 68 1.40 9.23 -9.89
N SER A 69 1.38 7.90 -10.00
CA SER A 69 2.45 7.03 -9.47
C SER A 69 3.77 7.25 -10.20
N VAL A 70 3.75 7.36 -11.54
CA VAL A 70 4.94 7.68 -12.34
C VAL A 70 5.48 9.06 -11.98
N VAL A 71 4.62 10.07 -11.91
CA VAL A 71 5.01 11.44 -11.51
C VAL A 71 5.67 11.42 -10.12
N SER A 72 5.11 10.68 -9.16
CA SER A 72 5.68 10.54 -7.82
C SER A 72 7.02 9.79 -7.83
N ALA A 73 7.17 8.81 -8.71
CA ALA A 73 8.39 8.01 -8.79
C ALA A 73 9.57 8.79 -9.40
N ILE A 74 9.33 9.66 -10.38
CA ILE A 74 10.39 10.38 -11.11
C ILE A 74 10.73 11.74 -10.52
N ASN A 75 9.83 12.37 -9.79
CA ASN A 75 10.07 13.68 -9.18
C ASN A 75 10.57 13.55 -7.73
N PRO A 76 11.42 14.47 -7.27
CA PRO A 76 11.82 14.50 -5.87
C PRO A 76 10.63 14.63 -4.94
N THR A 77 10.59 13.79 -3.92
CA THR A 77 9.53 13.84 -2.90
C THR A 77 9.81 14.98 -1.92
N SER A 78 8.80 15.80 -1.63
CA SER A 78 8.90 16.88 -0.65
C SER A 78 9.32 16.38 0.73
N GLY A 79 10.07 17.19 1.47
CA GLY A 79 10.54 16.83 2.81
C GLY A 79 9.38 16.49 3.74
N GLY A 80 9.47 15.34 4.40
CA GLY A 80 8.42 14.86 5.30
C GLY A 80 7.28 14.09 4.64
N ASP A 81 7.19 14.10 3.29
CA ASP A 81 6.21 13.35 2.52
C ASP A 81 6.73 11.99 2.06
N TYR A 82 5.80 11.12 1.67
CA TYR A 82 6.05 9.83 1.02
C TYR A 82 4.81 9.38 0.24
N HIS A 83 5.01 8.47 -0.68
CA HIS A 83 3.95 7.86 -1.50
C HIS A 83 4.09 6.34 -1.45
N SER A 84 3.09 5.61 -1.98
CA SER A 84 3.14 4.13 -2.02
C SER A 84 3.61 3.66 -3.38
N LEU A 85 4.65 2.83 -3.41
CA LEU A 85 5.05 2.08 -4.58
C LEU A 85 5.46 0.66 -4.19
N CYS A 86 5.29 -0.28 -5.13
CA CYS A 86 5.79 -1.63 -4.97
C CYS A 86 7.29 -1.66 -5.28
N LEU A 87 8.08 -2.10 -4.30
CA LEU A 87 9.52 -2.31 -4.43
C LEU A 87 9.89 -3.72 -4.01
N CYS A 88 11.06 -4.18 -4.48
CA CYS A 88 11.67 -5.39 -3.96
C CYS A 88 12.10 -5.15 -2.51
N SER A 89 11.59 -5.96 -1.59
CA SER A 89 11.90 -5.81 -0.17
C SER A 89 13.38 -6.01 0.11
N ASP A 90 13.93 -5.11 0.90
CA ASP A 90 15.28 -5.17 1.48
C ASP A 90 15.28 -5.78 2.90
N GLY A 91 14.11 -6.17 3.41
CA GLY A 91 13.86 -6.64 4.78
C GLY A 91 13.21 -5.60 5.67
N SER A 92 12.97 -4.39 5.19
CA SER A 92 12.28 -3.33 5.93
C SER A 92 10.92 -3.80 6.42
N TYR A 93 10.53 -3.34 7.61
CA TYR A 93 9.25 -3.66 8.26
C TYR A 93 8.97 -5.15 8.45
N GLY A 94 10.01 -6.00 8.46
CA GLY A 94 9.87 -7.45 8.61
C GLY A 94 9.37 -8.17 7.35
N VAL A 95 9.22 -7.47 6.24
CA VAL A 95 8.88 -8.09 4.95
C VAL A 95 10.11 -8.83 4.43
N GLU A 96 9.94 -10.12 4.12
CA GLU A 96 11.03 -10.97 3.65
C GLU A 96 11.72 -10.39 2.42
N LYS A 97 13.06 -10.41 2.41
CA LYS A 97 13.86 -9.92 1.29
C LYS A 97 13.51 -10.63 -0.01
N GLY A 98 13.39 -9.84 -1.06
CA GLY A 98 13.09 -10.35 -2.41
C GLY A 98 11.61 -10.43 -2.74
N LEU A 99 10.70 -10.29 -1.78
CA LEU A 99 9.28 -10.14 -2.08
C LEU A 99 9.02 -8.75 -2.66
N ILE A 100 8.16 -8.67 -3.67
CA ILE A 100 7.64 -7.40 -4.18
C ILE A 100 6.43 -7.03 -3.34
N SER A 101 6.51 -5.91 -2.64
CA SER A 101 5.47 -5.42 -1.74
C SER A 101 5.36 -3.90 -1.83
N SER A 102 4.18 -3.37 -1.59
CA SER A 102 3.99 -1.92 -1.49
C SER A 102 4.48 -1.42 -0.14
N PHE A 103 5.25 -0.33 -0.19
CA PHE A 103 5.87 0.35 0.95
C PHE A 103 5.62 1.86 0.87
N PRO A 104 5.76 2.60 1.99
CA PRO A 104 5.99 4.03 1.93
C PRO A 104 7.35 4.29 1.28
N THR A 105 7.34 5.04 0.19
CA THR A 105 8.53 5.30 -0.62
C THR A 105 8.77 6.78 -0.81
N ARG A 106 10.00 7.15 -1.10
CA ARG A 106 10.43 8.51 -1.36
C ARG A 106 11.45 8.53 -2.47
N ASN A 107 11.35 9.50 -3.38
CA ASN A 107 12.39 9.78 -4.36
C ASN A 107 13.34 10.85 -3.80
N ILE A 108 14.61 10.49 -3.61
CA ILE A 108 15.67 11.40 -3.19
C ILE A 108 16.77 11.35 -4.25
N GLY A 109 16.95 12.48 -4.95
CA GLY A 109 18.02 12.58 -5.96
C GLY A 109 17.89 11.62 -7.15
N GLY A 110 16.68 11.16 -7.47
CA GLY A 110 16.40 10.21 -8.54
C GLY A 110 16.43 8.74 -8.11
N GLN A 111 16.65 8.46 -6.83
CA GLN A 111 16.60 7.13 -6.26
C GLN A 111 15.32 6.96 -5.44
N LEU A 112 14.66 5.81 -5.62
CA LEU A 112 13.50 5.42 -4.83
C LEU A 112 13.96 4.59 -3.63
N ASP A 113 13.68 5.11 -2.44
CA ASP A 113 14.03 4.46 -1.17
C ASP A 113 12.78 4.14 -0.37
N ILE A 114 12.80 3.02 0.36
CA ILE A 114 11.78 2.70 1.35
C ILE A 114 11.98 3.62 2.56
N VAL A 115 10.95 4.39 2.88
CA VAL A 115 10.96 5.28 4.05
C VAL A 115 11.01 4.42 5.31
N GLN A 116 12.00 4.69 6.16
CA GLN A 116 12.17 3.98 7.42
C GLN A 116 11.49 4.71 8.58
N GLY A 117 11.17 3.95 9.65
CA GLY A 117 10.69 4.52 10.91
C GLY A 117 9.23 4.91 10.95
N VAL A 118 8.41 4.55 9.94
CA VAL A 118 6.96 4.68 10.04
C VAL A 118 6.47 3.74 11.15
N GLN A 119 5.77 4.30 12.13
CA GLN A 119 5.32 3.54 13.29
C GLN A 119 4.04 2.77 12.95
N LEU A 120 4.08 1.47 13.16
CA LEU A 120 2.91 0.60 13.02
C LEU A 120 2.45 0.21 14.43
N ASN A 121 1.19 0.50 14.75
CA ASN A 121 0.58 -0.02 15.96
C ASN A 121 0.23 -1.51 15.77
N GLU A 122 -0.26 -2.17 16.80
CA GLU A 122 -0.60 -3.59 16.76
C GLU A 122 -1.62 -3.94 15.67
N PHE A 123 -2.62 -3.08 15.48
CA PHE A 123 -3.61 -3.24 14.40
C PHE A 123 -2.96 -3.19 13.02
N SER A 124 -2.16 -2.14 12.77
CA SER A 124 -1.45 -1.96 11.50
C SER A 124 -0.47 -3.09 11.21
N GLN A 125 0.26 -3.55 12.25
CA GLN A 125 1.18 -4.68 12.12
C GLN A 125 0.44 -5.97 11.75
N THR A 126 -0.69 -6.25 12.41
CA THR A 126 -1.53 -7.42 12.08
C THR A 126 -2.00 -7.39 10.62
N LYS A 127 -2.37 -6.21 10.10
CA LYS A 127 -2.76 -6.05 8.69
C LYS A 127 -1.58 -6.25 7.74
N LEU A 128 -0.42 -5.71 8.08
CA LEU A 128 0.81 -5.91 7.29
C LEU A 128 1.20 -7.39 7.26
N ASP A 129 1.19 -8.07 8.41
CA ASP A 129 1.53 -9.48 8.50
C ASP A 129 0.60 -10.35 7.64
N ALA A 130 -0.70 -10.05 7.62
CA ALA A 130 -1.68 -10.78 6.81
C ALA A 130 -1.36 -10.67 5.30
N THR A 131 -1.10 -9.46 4.80
CA THR A 131 -0.79 -9.25 3.37
C THR A 131 0.58 -9.80 2.98
N VAL A 132 1.57 -9.76 3.87
CA VAL A 132 2.90 -10.34 3.65
C VAL A 132 2.86 -11.87 3.63
N ASN A 133 2.04 -12.48 4.49
CA ASN A 133 1.84 -13.92 4.47
C ASN A 133 1.19 -14.40 3.16
N GLU A 134 0.22 -13.66 2.64
CA GLU A 134 -0.36 -13.94 1.31
C GLU A 134 0.72 -13.91 0.21
N LEU A 135 1.59 -12.90 0.18
CA LEU A 135 2.70 -12.84 -0.78
C LEU A 135 3.65 -14.04 -0.68
N LYS A 136 3.93 -14.52 0.53
CA LYS A 136 4.75 -15.72 0.74
C LYS A 136 4.05 -16.97 0.21
N GLU A 137 2.76 -17.13 0.47
CA GLU A 137 1.96 -18.24 -0.02
C GLU A 137 1.91 -18.25 -1.55
N GLU A 138 1.67 -17.09 -2.19
CA GLU A 138 1.69 -16.93 -3.65
C GLU A 138 3.04 -17.33 -4.25
N ARG A 139 4.15 -16.86 -3.67
CA ARG A 139 5.50 -17.25 -4.10
C ARG A 139 5.72 -18.76 -3.96
N ASP A 140 5.32 -19.33 -2.84
CA ASP A 140 5.55 -20.73 -2.54
C ASP A 140 4.73 -21.65 -3.47
N MET A 141 3.54 -21.21 -3.90
CA MET A 141 2.73 -21.93 -4.91
C MET A 141 3.40 -22.02 -6.28
N VAL A 142 4.21 -21.02 -6.64
CA VAL A 142 4.90 -20.98 -7.94
C VAL A 142 6.40 -21.26 -7.85
N LYS A 143 6.87 -21.71 -6.69
CA LYS A 143 8.30 -21.89 -6.40
C LYS A 143 9.02 -22.76 -7.44
N GLU A 144 8.36 -23.80 -7.93
CA GLU A 144 8.94 -24.70 -8.94
C GLU A 144 9.08 -24.05 -10.33
N LEU A 145 8.35 -22.95 -10.57
CA LEU A 145 8.42 -22.17 -11.81
C LEU A 145 9.45 -21.03 -11.75
N LEU A 146 9.91 -20.69 -10.55
CA LEU A 146 10.93 -19.68 -10.37
C LEU A 146 12.30 -20.29 -10.66
N SER A 147 12.98 -19.76 -11.65
CA SER A 147 14.35 -20.16 -11.98
C SER A 147 15.27 -19.93 -10.77
N ASN A 148 16.07 -20.94 -10.43
CA ASN A 148 17.14 -20.84 -9.44
C ASN A 148 18.26 -19.90 -9.91
#